data_13d1497da44eb411af5ebd1dffca4868
#
_entry.id   13d1497da44eb411af5ebd1dffca4868
#
_cell.length_a   1.000
_cell.length_b   1.000
_cell.length_c   1.000
_cell.angle_alpha   90.00
_cell.angle_beta   90.00
_cell.angle_gamma   90.00
#
_symmetry.space_group_name_H-M   'P 1'
#
loop_
_entity.id
_entity.type
_entity.pdbx_description
1 polymer ?
#
loop_
_entity_poly.entity_id
_entity_poly.type
_entity_poly.pdbx_seq_one_letter_code
_entity_poly.pdbx_strand_id
1 'polypeptide(L)'
;MKNYEWSLDALYKGYDDPIFLEDIEKLKNWKCTLSDVCQKLQKETKEIKLHEGLALLEKIREYTYRLKMYTQLRLSVDSNDEQNNVWSYTVNNLIADIIYYESMVWNILLDIEDLESLIETDAKARDYRFLLHEKIQKRKYDLNEQQEQILSMLYPTGIKAFSDMYYALTGNAKANFRGEVLPLTKVKNMCHDTCKEVRKDAFLAELKAYEAIAEPLSFAISAIKSQQLKEARLRGYKDPLEKMLIESRMRKNTLDVMMKSIEEYLPMFRTYLKKKASLLGYAQGLPWYEIYATLGECGFHFSIEECNAYILKHFKPVSEHLYQMVKRAFEEDWIDYPTRKGKQ
;
A
#
# COMPACT_ATOMS: atom_id res chain seq x y z
N MET A 1 -26.39 -20.87 3.67
CA MET A 1 -26.22 -19.45 3.24
C MET A 1 -24.77 -19.26 2.87
N LYS A 2 -24.49 -18.54 1.78
CA LYS A 2 -23.11 -18.18 1.45
C LYS A 2 -22.59 -17.22 2.53
N ASN A 3 -21.40 -17.48 3.05
CA ASN A 3 -20.82 -16.76 4.18
C ASN A 3 -20.31 -15.36 3.77
N TYR A 4 -20.07 -15.13 2.46
CA TYR A 4 -19.50 -13.89 1.89
C TYR A 4 -18.16 -13.45 2.51
N GLU A 5 -17.49 -14.34 3.22
CA GLU A 5 -16.11 -14.16 3.64
C GLU A 5 -15.17 -14.63 2.53
N TRP A 6 -14.01 -14.02 2.44
CA TRP A 6 -13.02 -14.48 1.48
C TRP A 6 -12.37 -15.80 1.88
N SER A 7 -11.85 -16.56 0.89
CA SER A 7 -10.96 -17.69 1.13
C SER A 7 -9.51 -17.28 0.91
N LEU A 8 -8.66 -17.64 1.87
CA LEU A 8 -7.21 -17.52 1.75
C LEU A 8 -6.53 -18.87 1.48
N ASP A 9 -7.31 -19.90 1.18
CA ASP A 9 -6.84 -21.29 0.99
C ASP A 9 -5.85 -21.42 -0.18
N ALA A 10 -5.92 -20.50 -1.15
CA ALA A 10 -4.94 -20.41 -2.23
C ALA A 10 -3.52 -20.06 -1.74
N LEU A 11 -3.41 -19.44 -0.56
CA LEU A 11 -2.14 -19.18 0.10
C LEU A 11 -1.83 -20.28 1.11
N TYR A 12 -2.67 -20.43 2.15
CA TYR A 12 -2.59 -21.46 3.19
C TYR A 12 -3.97 -21.67 3.82
N LYS A 13 -4.26 -22.91 4.25
CA LYS A 13 -5.54 -23.29 4.86
C LYS A 13 -5.70 -22.86 6.32
N GLY A 14 -4.61 -22.55 7.00
CA GLY A 14 -4.57 -22.15 8.41
C GLY A 14 -3.14 -21.93 8.86
N TYR A 15 -2.95 -21.51 10.12
CA TYR A 15 -1.61 -21.44 10.72
C TYR A 15 -1.04 -22.82 11.09
N ASP A 16 -1.88 -23.83 11.12
CA ASP A 16 -1.56 -25.26 11.29
C ASP A 16 -1.38 -26.00 9.97
N ASP A 17 -1.54 -25.31 8.82
CA ASP A 17 -1.27 -25.88 7.51
C ASP A 17 0.19 -26.34 7.43
N PRO A 18 0.46 -27.63 7.10
CA PRO A 18 1.82 -28.13 6.95
C PRO A 18 2.68 -27.29 6.00
N ILE A 19 2.09 -26.73 4.92
CA ILE A 19 2.81 -25.89 3.95
C ILE A 19 3.21 -24.55 4.60
N PHE A 20 2.33 -23.96 5.42
CA PHE A 20 2.64 -22.73 6.16
C PHE A 20 3.82 -22.95 7.12
N LEU A 21 3.76 -24.04 7.90
CA LEU A 21 4.80 -24.38 8.87
C LEU A 21 6.12 -24.73 8.17
N GLU A 22 6.08 -25.45 7.04
CA GLU A 22 7.26 -25.75 6.23
C GLU A 22 7.91 -24.46 5.69
N ASP A 23 7.12 -23.50 5.19
CA ASP A 23 7.65 -22.25 4.69
C ASP A 23 8.24 -21.38 5.81
N ILE A 24 7.67 -21.40 7.01
CA ILE A 24 8.27 -20.78 8.19
C ILE A 24 9.64 -21.39 8.52
N GLU A 25 9.73 -22.72 8.52
CA GLU A 25 11.01 -23.42 8.77
C GLU A 25 12.04 -23.14 7.65
N LYS A 26 11.61 -23.02 6.40
CA LYS A 26 12.50 -22.59 5.30
C LYS A 26 13.09 -21.21 5.55
N LEU A 27 12.27 -20.22 5.98
CA LEU A 27 12.78 -18.89 6.31
C LEU A 27 13.76 -18.93 7.49
N LYS A 28 13.48 -19.70 8.52
CA LYS A 28 14.43 -19.89 9.65
C LYS A 28 15.76 -20.48 9.20
N ASN A 29 15.71 -21.51 8.34
CA ASN A 29 16.90 -22.14 7.79
C ASN A 29 17.68 -21.19 6.88
N TRP A 30 17.00 -20.35 6.10
CA TRP A 30 17.65 -19.35 5.26
C TRP A 30 18.42 -18.31 6.08
N LYS A 31 17.93 -17.89 7.24
CA LYS A 31 18.68 -17.04 8.15
C LYS A 31 20.09 -17.60 8.46
N CYS A 32 20.22 -18.91 8.56
CA CYS A 32 21.50 -19.59 8.84
C CYS A 32 22.36 -19.85 7.60
N THR A 33 21.74 -20.04 6.43
CA THR A 33 22.44 -20.53 5.22
C THR A 33 22.68 -19.47 4.15
N LEU A 34 21.91 -18.38 4.12
CA LEU A 34 22.04 -17.33 3.10
C LEU A 34 23.41 -16.66 3.09
N SER A 35 24.08 -16.54 4.26
CA SER A 35 25.44 -16.00 4.33
C SER A 35 26.41 -16.83 3.47
N ASP A 36 26.37 -18.15 3.61
CA ASP A 36 27.26 -19.06 2.86
C ASP A 36 26.91 -19.06 1.36
N VAL A 37 25.62 -18.98 1.05
CA VAL A 37 25.16 -18.86 -0.36
C VAL A 37 25.66 -17.58 -0.99
N CYS A 38 25.56 -16.44 -0.32
CA CYS A 38 26.08 -15.15 -0.81
C CYS A 38 27.60 -15.20 -0.97
N GLN A 39 28.35 -15.80 -0.02
CA GLN A 39 29.81 -15.93 -0.13
C GLN A 39 30.24 -16.82 -1.29
N LYS A 40 29.49 -17.88 -1.60
CA LYS A 40 29.73 -18.72 -2.77
C LYS A 40 29.42 -17.94 -4.04
N LEU A 41 28.26 -17.32 -4.12
CA LEU A 41 27.82 -16.53 -5.27
C LEU A 41 28.85 -15.43 -5.62
N GLN A 42 29.45 -14.80 -4.63
CA GLN A 42 30.44 -13.73 -4.83
C GLN A 42 31.72 -14.23 -5.57
N LYS A 43 32.03 -15.53 -5.52
CA LYS A 43 33.23 -16.14 -6.14
C LYS A 43 32.95 -16.68 -7.55
N GLU A 44 31.71 -16.73 -7.98
CA GLU A 44 31.28 -17.28 -9.27
C GLU A 44 31.59 -16.37 -10.45
N THR A 45 31.46 -16.89 -11.69
CA THR A 45 31.57 -16.08 -12.90
C THR A 45 30.40 -15.08 -13.00
N LYS A 46 30.55 -14.05 -13.84
CA LYS A 46 29.53 -12.99 -13.99
C LYS A 46 28.16 -13.53 -14.45
N GLU A 47 28.16 -14.51 -15.34
CA GLU A 47 26.94 -15.14 -15.86
C GLU A 47 26.24 -15.95 -14.75
N ILE A 48 27.00 -16.73 -13.96
CA ILE A 48 26.49 -17.52 -12.83
C ILE A 48 25.97 -16.58 -11.73
N LYS A 49 26.73 -15.52 -11.38
CA LYS A 49 26.26 -14.48 -10.44
C LYS A 49 24.91 -13.93 -10.84
N LEU A 50 24.76 -13.54 -12.13
CA LEU A 50 23.52 -12.99 -12.64
C LEU A 50 22.35 -13.99 -12.52
N HIS A 51 22.54 -15.19 -13.06
CA HIS A 51 21.47 -16.19 -13.13
C HIS A 51 21.07 -16.73 -11.76
N GLU A 52 22.04 -17.11 -10.92
CA GLU A 52 21.75 -17.65 -9.59
C GLU A 52 21.31 -16.54 -8.62
N GLY A 53 21.88 -15.34 -8.73
CA GLY A 53 21.46 -14.20 -7.94
C GLY A 53 20.02 -13.78 -8.21
N LEU A 54 19.61 -13.67 -9.49
CA LEU A 54 18.21 -13.40 -9.84
C LEU A 54 17.28 -14.51 -9.37
N ALA A 55 17.65 -15.78 -9.57
CA ALA A 55 16.84 -16.90 -9.09
C ALA A 55 16.70 -16.93 -7.56
N LEU A 56 17.76 -16.56 -6.84
CA LEU A 56 17.73 -16.45 -5.37
C LEU A 56 16.82 -15.31 -4.93
N LEU A 57 16.88 -14.14 -5.59
CA LEU A 57 15.98 -13.01 -5.31
C LEU A 57 14.50 -13.35 -5.56
N GLU A 58 14.20 -14.10 -6.63
CA GLU A 58 12.85 -14.59 -6.89
C GLU A 58 12.34 -15.49 -5.76
N LYS A 59 13.15 -16.48 -5.34
CA LYS A 59 12.80 -17.37 -4.23
C LYS A 59 12.59 -16.61 -2.93
N ILE A 60 13.49 -15.70 -2.57
CA ILE A 60 13.35 -14.87 -1.38
C ILE A 60 12.01 -14.13 -1.43
N ARG A 61 11.69 -13.48 -2.56
CA ARG A 61 10.42 -12.75 -2.71
C ARG A 61 9.20 -13.65 -2.66
N GLU A 62 9.21 -14.79 -3.33
CA GLU A 62 8.09 -15.73 -3.35
C GLU A 62 7.68 -16.13 -1.93
N TYR A 63 8.63 -16.63 -1.12
CA TYR A 63 8.33 -17.12 0.23
C TYR A 63 8.01 -15.96 1.19
N THR A 64 8.81 -14.91 1.19
CA THR A 64 8.57 -13.78 2.09
C THR A 64 7.26 -13.07 1.79
N TYR A 65 6.91 -12.89 0.51
CA TYR A 65 5.67 -12.23 0.10
C TYR A 65 4.44 -13.09 0.43
N ARG A 66 4.46 -14.38 0.14
CA ARG A 66 3.35 -15.30 0.42
C ARG A 66 3.01 -15.36 1.91
N LEU A 67 4.01 -15.56 2.76
CA LEU A 67 3.84 -15.59 4.22
C LEU A 67 3.37 -14.22 4.76
N LYS A 68 3.98 -13.13 4.30
CA LYS A 68 3.61 -11.78 4.71
C LYS A 68 2.18 -11.44 4.31
N MET A 69 1.80 -11.72 3.07
CA MET A 69 0.43 -11.44 2.60
C MET A 69 -0.59 -12.25 3.37
N TYR A 70 -0.37 -13.53 3.59
CA TYR A 70 -1.28 -14.36 4.36
C TYR A 70 -1.51 -13.80 5.77
N THR A 71 -0.45 -13.54 6.52
CA THR A 71 -0.57 -13.01 7.89
C THR A 71 -1.21 -11.62 7.94
N GLN A 72 -0.91 -10.75 6.97
CA GLN A 72 -1.53 -9.43 6.88
C GLN A 72 -3.01 -9.49 6.53
N LEU A 73 -3.41 -10.35 5.58
CA LEU A 73 -4.80 -10.53 5.21
C LEU A 73 -5.62 -11.13 6.37
N ARG A 74 -5.07 -12.11 7.10
CA ARG A 74 -5.68 -12.64 8.32
C ARG A 74 -5.87 -11.54 9.39
N LEU A 75 -4.84 -10.74 9.62
CA LEU A 75 -4.89 -9.64 10.58
C LEU A 75 -5.90 -8.55 10.16
N SER A 76 -6.06 -8.27 8.86
CA SER A 76 -6.97 -7.25 8.36
C SER A 76 -8.45 -7.58 8.61
N VAL A 77 -8.82 -8.85 8.67
CA VAL A 77 -10.20 -9.27 8.95
C VAL A 77 -10.49 -9.47 10.43
N ASP A 78 -9.47 -9.73 11.25
CA ASP A 78 -9.59 -9.79 12.70
C ASP A 78 -8.28 -9.36 13.38
N SER A 79 -8.19 -8.09 13.71
CA SER A 79 -7.05 -7.51 14.44
C SER A 79 -7.06 -7.81 15.94
N ASN A 80 -8.16 -8.36 16.48
CA ASN A 80 -8.27 -8.74 17.89
C ASN A 80 -7.86 -10.19 18.16
N ASP A 81 -7.72 -11.01 17.11
CA ASP A 81 -7.23 -12.38 17.23
C ASP A 81 -5.74 -12.37 17.61
N GLU A 82 -5.44 -12.96 18.77
CA GLU A 82 -4.08 -13.05 19.30
C GLU A 82 -3.15 -13.85 18.36
N GLN A 83 -3.65 -14.90 17.73
CA GLN A 83 -2.90 -15.75 16.81
C GLN A 83 -2.48 -14.98 15.56
N ASN A 84 -3.37 -14.15 15.01
CA ASN A 84 -3.06 -13.28 13.87
C ASN A 84 -1.94 -12.29 14.21
N ASN A 85 -1.98 -11.70 15.40
CA ASN A 85 -0.95 -10.77 15.88
C ASN A 85 0.40 -11.47 16.06
N VAL A 86 0.43 -12.63 16.72
CA VAL A 86 1.65 -13.42 16.98
C VAL A 86 2.31 -13.81 15.66
N TRP A 87 1.56 -14.38 14.71
CA TRP A 87 2.12 -14.81 13.45
C TRP A 87 2.54 -13.65 12.55
N SER A 88 1.79 -12.56 12.52
CA SER A 88 2.19 -11.35 11.80
C SER A 88 3.52 -10.80 12.33
N TYR A 89 3.68 -10.72 13.65
CA TYR A 89 4.93 -10.30 14.28
C TYR A 89 6.10 -11.26 13.98
N THR A 90 5.87 -12.56 14.12
CA THR A 90 6.88 -13.61 13.87
C THR A 90 7.37 -13.56 12.43
N VAL A 91 6.46 -13.52 11.45
CA VAL A 91 6.81 -13.47 10.03
C VAL A 91 7.56 -12.17 9.69
N ASN A 92 7.11 -11.03 10.21
CA ASN A 92 7.81 -9.76 9.95
C ASN A 92 9.24 -9.75 10.50
N ASN A 93 9.49 -10.35 11.66
CA ASN A 93 10.85 -10.47 12.21
C ASN A 93 11.74 -11.39 11.37
N LEU A 94 11.22 -12.55 10.95
CA LEU A 94 11.96 -13.46 10.06
C LEU A 94 12.30 -12.79 8.72
N ILE A 95 11.37 -12.04 8.15
CA ILE A 95 11.60 -11.29 6.91
C ILE A 95 12.65 -10.19 7.11
N ALA A 96 12.64 -9.48 8.23
CA ALA A 96 13.62 -8.44 8.52
C ALA A 96 15.07 -9.00 8.52
N ASP A 97 15.25 -10.21 9.06
CA ASP A 97 16.55 -10.89 9.04
C ASP A 97 16.98 -11.26 7.58
N ILE A 98 16.04 -11.55 6.69
CA ILE A 98 16.31 -11.98 5.31
C ILE A 98 16.55 -10.79 4.37
N ILE A 99 15.93 -9.64 4.61
CA ILE A 99 16.11 -8.41 3.80
C ILE A 99 17.58 -8.01 3.70
N TYR A 100 18.37 -8.22 4.75
CA TYR A 100 19.82 -7.98 4.73
C TYR A 100 20.51 -8.78 3.62
N TYR A 101 20.18 -10.07 3.50
CA TYR A 101 20.77 -10.93 2.46
C TYR A 101 20.24 -10.61 1.06
N GLU A 102 18.98 -10.19 0.92
CA GLU A 102 18.47 -9.64 -0.34
C GLU A 102 19.32 -8.47 -0.81
N SER A 103 19.69 -7.56 0.11
CA SER A 103 20.58 -6.43 -0.20
C SER A 103 21.99 -6.88 -0.59
N MET A 104 22.55 -7.91 0.08
CA MET A 104 23.85 -8.49 -0.30
C MET A 104 23.81 -9.07 -1.72
N VAL A 105 22.77 -9.82 -2.08
CA VAL A 105 22.64 -10.37 -3.44
C VAL A 105 22.55 -9.24 -4.47
N TRP A 106 21.79 -8.18 -4.20
CA TRP A 106 21.75 -7.02 -5.08
C TRP A 106 23.12 -6.37 -5.25
N ASN A 107 23.90 -6.23 -4.18
CA ASN A 107 25.27 -5.69 -4.28
C ASN A 107 26.16 -6.57 -5.14
N ILE A 108 26.10 -7.89 -4.97
CA ILE A 108 26.86 -8.84 -5.81
C ILE A 108 26.48 -8.69 -7.28
N LEU A 109 25.19 -8.54 -7.61
CA LEU A 109 24.72 -8.36 -8.98
C LEU A 109 25.17 -7.02 -9.56
N LEU A 110 25.08 -5.94 -8.78
CA LEU A 110 25.44 -4.60 -9.22
C LEU A 110 26.97 -4.37 -9.32
N ASP A 111 27.77 -5.25 -8.69
CA ASP A 111 29.22 -5.28 -8.82
C ASP A 111 29.74 -6.10 -9.99
N ILE A 112 28.86 -6.70 -10.80
CA ILE A 112 29.26 -7.43 -11.99
C ILE A 112 29.86 -6.44 -13.01
N GLU A 113 31.09 -6.72 -13.42
CA GLU A 113 31.77 -5.97 -14.48
C GLU A 113 30.99 -6.08 -15.81
N ASP A 114 30.80 -4.95 -16.49
CA ASP A 114 30.01 -4.87 -17.74
C ASP A 114 28.57 -5.36 -17.63
N LEU A 115 27.92 -5.19 -16.45
CA LEU A 115 26.52 -5.60 -16.22
C LEU A 115 25.57 -5.06 -17.31
N GLU A 116 25.74 -3.81 -17.76
CA GLU A 116 24.90 -3.22 -18.80
C GLU A 116 25.01 -3.97 -20.12
N SER A 117 26.24 -4.37 -20.53
CA SER A 117 26.44 -5.21 -21.71
C SER A 117 25.82 -6.59 -21.55
N LEU A 118 25.91 -7.16 -20.34
CA LEU A 118 25.33 -8.47 -20.05
C LEU A 118 23.78 -8.42 -20.10
N ILE A 119 23.16 -7.34 -19.65
CA ILE A 119 21.70 -7.13 -19.74
C ILE A 119 21.23 -7.17 -21.22
N GLU A 120 22.01 -6.65 -22.16
CA GLU A 120 21.62 -6.63 -23.57
C GLU A 120 21.89 -7.97 -24.29
N THR A 121 22.85 -8.74 -23.84
CA THR A 121 23.31 -9.98 -24.52
C THR A 121 22.70 -11.26 -23.93
N ASP A 122 22.45 -11.29 -22.62
CA ASP A 122 21.91 -12.46 -21.95
C ASP A 122 20.37 -12.48 -21.97
N ALA A 123 19.78 -13.61 -22.36
CA ALA A 123 18.34 -13.74 -22.52
C ALA A 123 17.58 -13.58 -21.18
N LYS A 124 18.10 -14.18 -20.09
CA LYS A 124 17.49 -14.09 -18.76
C LYS A 124 17.61 -12.69 -18.18
N ALA A 125 18.77 -12.04 -18.34
CA ALA A 125 18.95 -10.65 -17.91
C ALA A 125 18.00 -9.68 -18.62
N ARG A 126 17.70 -9.96 -19.90
CA ARG A 126 16.78 -9.15 -20.70
C ARG A 126 15.36 -9.14 -20.14
N ASP A 127 14.89 -10.25 -19.56
CA ASP A 127 13.58 -10.32 -18.89
C ASP A 127 13.54 -9.41 -17.65
N TYR A 128 14.69 -9.21 -16.98
CA TYR A 128 14.84 -8.34 -15.82
C TYR A 128 15.39 -6.95 -16.14
N ARG A 129 15.53 -6.62 -17.43
CA ARG A 129 16.17 -5.37 -17.90
C ARG A 129 15.69 -4.13 -17.17
N PHE A 130 14.38 -3.96 -17.05
CA PHE A 130 13.83 -2.80 -16.35
C PHE A 130 14.26 -2.75 -14.88
N LEU A 131 14.17 -3.86 -14.17
CA LEU A 131 14.54 -3.96 -12.77
C LEU A 131 16.03 -3.72 -12.54
N LEU A 132 16.88 -4.32 -13.38
CA LEU A 132 18.34 -4.15 -13.31
C LEU A 132 18.75 -2.70 -13.56
N HIS A 133 18.25 -2.07 -14.63
CA HIS A 133 18.53 -0.65 -14.89
C HIS A 133 17.99 0.26 -13.76
N GLU A 134 16.82 -0.03 -13.20
CA GLU A 134 16.30 0.72 -12.05
C GLU A 134 17.24 0.61 -10.85
N LYS A 135 17.76 -0.57 -10.57
CA LYS A 135 18.71 -0.79 -9.46
C LYS A 135 20.04 -0.10 -9.71
N ILE A 136 20.58 -0.18 -10.94
CA ILE A 136 21.80 0.56 -11.34
C ILE A 136 21.61 2.07 -11.13
N GLN A 137 20.47 2.61 -11.57
CA GLN A 137 20.19 4.04 -11.42
C GLN A 137 20.01 4.47 -9.95
N LYS A 138 19.45 3.60 -9.10
CA LYS A 138 19.24 3.90 -7.68
C LYS A 138 20.51 3.78 -6.86
N ARG A 139 21.52 3.00 -7.31
CA ARG A 139 22.77 2.75 -6.61
C ARG A 139 23.52 4.04 -6.22
N LYS A 140 23.44 5.09 -7.03
CA LYS A 140 24.09 6.38 -6.73
C LYS A 140 23.51 7.08 -5.48
N TYR A 141 22.38 6.65 -4.99
CA TYR A 141 21.72 7.17 -3.79
C TYR A 141 21.84 6.22 -2.59
N ASP A 142 22.52 5.08 -2.77
CA ASP A 142 22.79 4.17 -1.67
C ASP A 142 23.81 4.79 -0.74
N LEU A 143 23.59 4.60 0.55
CA LEU A 143 24.51 5.01 1.59
C LEU A 143 25.49 3.86 1.89
N ASN A 144 26.55 4.17 2.61
CA ASN A 144 27.42 3.09 3.09
C ASN A 144 26.70 2.24 4.16
N GLU A 145 27.21 1.03 4.38
CA GLU A 145 26.57 0.04 5.26
C GLU A 145 26.28 0.57 6.67
N GLN A 146 27.20 1.33 7.26
CA GLN A 146 27.03 1.90 8.60
C GLN A 146 25.90 2.93 8.64
N GLN A 147 25.79 3.77 7.61
CA GLN A 147 24.73 4.78 7.51
C GLN A 147 23.36 4.13 7.29
N GLU A 148 23.26 3.11 6.42
CA GLU A 148 22.01 2.34 6.22
C GLU A 148 21.58 1.65 7.52
N GLN A 149 22.53 1.06 8.25
CA GLN A 149 22.25 0.43 9.54
C GLN A 149 21.70 1.44 10.55
N ILE A 150 22.32 2.62 10.68
CA ILE A 150 21.82 3.67 11.58
C ILE A 150 20.41 4.11 11.19
N LEU A 151 20.15 4.37 9.91
CA LEU A 151 18.82 4.76 9.46
C LEU A 151 17.78 3.67 9.71
N SER A 152 18.14 2.41 9.47
CA SER A 152 17.27 1.26 9.74
C SER A 152 16.90 1.15 11.22
N MET A 153 17.89 1.35 12.12
CA MET A 153 17.67 1.35 13.58
C MET A 153 16.77 2.50 14.04
N LEU A 154 16.86 3.67 13.40
CA LEU A 154 16.06 4.85 13.74
C LEU A 154 14.67 4.87 13.11
N TYR A 155 14.44 4.11 12.04
CA TYR A 155 13.17 4.10 11.32
C TYR A 155 11.96 3.74 12.20
N PRO A 156 12.00 2.68 13.05
CA PRO A 156 10.87 2.31 13.91
C PRO A 156 10.49 3.39 14.94
N THR A 157 11.48 4.14 15.46
CA THR A 157 11.28 5.20 16.47
C THR A 157 11.08 6.59 15.85
N GLY A 158 11.32 6.73 14.55
CA GLY A 158 11.14 7.95 13.77
C GLY A 158 9.85 7.94 12.95
N ILE A 159 9.96 7.92 11.62
CA ILE A 159 8.84 8.02 10.69
C ILE A 159 7.73 7.00 11.01
N LYS A 160 8.11 5.74 11.29
CA LYS A 160 7.16 4.67 11.58
C LYS A 160 6.33 4.97 12.84
N ALA A 161 6.97 5.39 13.94
CA ALA A 161 6.29 5.72 15.18
C ALA A 161 5.27 6.86 15.00
N PHE A 162 5.61 7.91 14.27
CA PHE A 162 4.69 9.02 13.99
C PHE A 162 3.56 8.60 13.04
N SER A 163 3.82 7.70 12.10
CA SER A 163 2.77 7.12 11.26
C SER A 163 1.81 6.26 12.08
N ASP A 164 2.33 5.42 12.98
CA ASP A 164 1.50 4.61 13.87
C ASP A 164 0.68 5.48 14.82
N MET A 165 1.25 6.57 15.33
CA MET A 165 0.52 7.56 16.13
C MET A 165 -0.65 8.18 15.36
N TYR A 166 -0.47 8.51 14.07
CA TYR A 166 -1.56 8.97 13.22
C TYR A 166 -2.71 7.96 13.16
N TYR A 167 -2.41 6.69 12.89
CA TYR A 167 -3.43 5.64 12.83
C TYR A 167 -4.11 5.42 14.18
N ALA A 168 -3.34 5.44 15.28
CA ALA A 168 -3.91 5.30 16.63
C ALA A 168 -4.83 6.46 17.00
N LEU A 169 -4.42 7.70 16.75
CA LEU A 169 -5.22 8.89 17.06
C LEU A 169 -6.49 8.96 16.20
N THR A 170 -6.38 8.75 14.89
CA THR A 170 -7.53 8.83 13.98
C THR A 170 -8.49 7.64 14.17
N GLY A 171 -7.96 6.43 14.39
CA GLY A 171 -8.75 5.22 14.60
C GLY A 171 -9.54 5.25 15.92
N ASN A 172 -9.01 5.89 16.97
CA ASN A 172 -9.68 6.04 18.27
C ASN A 172 -10.48 7.35 18.40
N ALA A 173 -10.38 8.25 17.40
CA ALA A 173 -11.10 9.53 17.45
C ALA A 173 -12.61 9.31 17.49
N LYS A 174 -13.26 10.09 18.33
CA LYS A 174 -14.73 10.10 18.49
C LYS A 174 -15.25 11.48 18.16
N ALA A 175 -16.40 11.54 17.53
CA ALA A 175 -17.11 12.78 17.23
C ALA A 175 -18.45 12.81 17.99
N ASN A 176 -18.82 13.97 18.51
CA ASN A 176 -20.14 14.19 19.08
C ASN A 176 -21.10 14.63 17.97
N PHE A 177 -21.93 13.71 17.52
CA PHE A 177 -22.95 13.95 16.52
C PHE A 177 -24.34 14.05 17.20
N ARG A 178 -24.90 15.23 17.24
CA ARG A 178 -26.23 15.51 17.82
C ARG A 178 -26.41 15.01 19.27
N GLY A 179 -25.35 15.09 20.07
CA GLY A 179 -25.34 14.63 21.47
C GLY A 179 -24.92 13.16 21.65
N GLU A 180 -24.79 12.38 20.60
CA GLU A 180 -24.28 11.01 20.63
C GLU A 180 -22.78 10.96 20.30
N VAL A 181 -22.00 10.23 21.09
CA VAL A 181 -20.56 10.03 20.86
C VAL A 181 -20.35 8.82 19.96
N LEU A 182 -19.97 9.07 18.72
CA LEU A 182 -19.78 8.05 17.68
C LEU A 182 -18.30 7.94 17.24
N PRO A 183 -17.87 6.78 16.71
CA PRO A 183 -16.60 6.67 16.01
C PRO A 183 -16.52 7.67 14.85
N LEU A 184 -15.36 8.32 14.70
CA LEU A 184 -15.15 9.32 13.63
C LEU A 184 -15.44 8.77 12.24
N THR A 185 -15.08 7.52 11.98
CA THR A 185 -15.34 6.84 10.68
C THR A 185 -16.84 6.73 10.38
N LYS A 186 -17.68 6.47 11.40
CA LYS A 186 -19.14 6.43 11.23
C LYS A 186 -19.69 7.80 10.86
N VAL A 187 -19.21 8.85 11.52
CA VAL A 187 -19.64 10.24 11.26
C VAL A 187 -19.18 10.69 9.86
N LYS A 188 -17.97 10.35 9.45
CA LYS A 188 -17.49 10.64 8.09
C LYS A 188 -18.36 10.00 7.01
N ASN A 189 -18.82 8.78 7.20
CA ASN A 189 -19.69 8.12 6.22
C ASN A 189 -21.07 8.79 6.06
N MET A 190 -21.50 9.62 7.03
CA MET A 190 -22.73 10.41 6.92
C MET A 190 -22.66 11.53 5.87
N CYS A 191 -21.49 11.80 5.26
CA CYS A 191 -21.38 12.70 4.11
C CYS A 191 -22.18 12.23 2.89
N HIS A 192 -22.58 10.95 2.86
CA HIS A 192 -23.42 10.35 1.82
C HIS A 192 -24.91 10.26 2.19
N ASP A 193 -25.29 10.75 3.37
CA ASP A 193 -26.68 10.73 3.80
C ASP A 193 -27.57 11.53 2.85
N THR A 194 -28.82 11.11 2.67
CA THR A 194 -29.78 11.80 1.82
C THR A 194 -30.23 13.14 2.41
N CYS A 195 -30.25 13.24 3.76
CA CYS A 195 -30.65 14.42 4.49
C CYS A 195 -29.51 15.44 4.58
N LYS A 196 -29.75 16.65 4.08
CA LYS A 196 -28.81 17.77 4.08
C LYS A 196 -28.31 18.16 5.48
N GLU A 197 -29.24 18.19 6.43
CA GLU A 197 -28.96 18.54 7.82
C GLU A 197 -28.04 17.52 8.49
N VAL A 198 -28.20 16.24 8.15
CA VAL A 198 -27.33 15.15 8.62
C VAL A 198 -25.91 15.35 8.07
N ARG A 199 -25.76 15.58 6.77
CA ARG A 199 -24.44 15.82 6.16
C ARG A 199 -23.71 17.02 6.77
N LYS A 200 -24.46 18.14 6.99
CA LYS A 200 -23.91 19.37 7.60
C LYS A 200 -23.46 19.14 9.04
N ASP A 201 -24.34 18.53 9.88
CA ASP A 201 -24.05 18.31 11.30
C ASP A 201 -22.89 17.31 11.46
N ALA A 202 -22.83 16.28 10.61
CA ALA A 202 -21.74 15.32 10.57
C ALA A 202 -20.40 15.99 10.24
N PHE A 203 -20.37 16.85 9.24
CA PHE A 203 -19.19 17.63 8.87
C PHE A 203 -18.70 18.52 10.02
N LEU A 204 -19.60 19.21 10.72
CA LEU A 204 -19.21 20.04 11.86
C LEU A 204 -18.70 19.22 13.04
N ALA A 205 -19.31 18.05 13.28
CA ALA A 205 -18.84 17.11 14.30
C ALA A 205 -17.47 16.51 13.95
N GLU A 206 -17.23 16.20 12.68
CA GLU A 206 -15.93 15.75 12.15
C GLU A 206 -14.84 16.80 12.37
N LEU A 207 -15.09 18.08 12.01
CA LEU A 207 -14.14 19.17 12.22
C LEU A 207 -13.72 19.30 13.68
N LYS A 208 -14.69 19.29 14.61
CA LYS A 208 -14.40 19.34 16.05
C LYS A 208 -13.58 18.14 16.55
N ALA A 209 -13.84 16.96 16.00
CA ALA A 209 -13.06 15.78 16.34
C ALA A 209 -11.60 15.90 15.89
N TYR A 210 -11.36 16.48 14.71
CA TYR A 210 -10.01 16.75 14.23
C TYR A 210 -9.29 17.84 15.01
N GLU A 211 -9.99 18.88 15.47
CA GLU A 211 -9.40 19.94 16.32
C GLU A 211 -8.75 19.32 17.58
N ALA A 212 -9.37 18.30 18.18
CA ALA A 212 -8.86 17.65 19.38
C ALA A 212 -7.52 16.90 19.17
N ILE A 213 -7.21 16.50 17.96
CA ILE A 213 -5.98 15.76 17.60
C ILE A 213 -5.05 16.54 16.67
N ALA A 214 -5.38 17.79 16.34
CA ALA A 214 -4.63 18.59 15.37
C ALA A 214 -3.20 18.87 15.82
N GLU A 215 -3.00 19.22 17.10
CA GLU A 215 -1.68 19.54 17.63
C GLU A 215 -0.70 18.36 17.56
N PRO A 216 -0.99 17.16 18.11
CA PRO A 216 -0.09 16.02 17.99
C PRO A 216 0.14 15.59 16.53
N LEU A 217 -0.87 15.71 15.66
CA LEU A 217 -0.69 15.41 14.23
C LEU A 217 0.20 16.44 13.52
N SER A 218 0.18 17.70 13.93
CA SER A 218 1.10 18.72 13.43
C SER A 218 2.57 18.39 13.75
N PHE A 219 2.84 17.94 14.97
CA PHE A 219 4.18 17.45 15.35
C PHE A 219 4.58 16.22 14.53
N ALA A 220 3.66 15.27 14.35
CA ALA A 220 3.91 14.07 13.55
C ALA A 220 4.30 14.40 12.11
N ILE A 221 3.52 15.24 11.43
CA ILE A 221 3.81 15.67 10.05
C ILE A 221 5.15 16.39 9.99
N SER A 222 5.43 17.28 10.93
CA SER A 222 6.69 18.04 10.98
C SER A 222 7.90 17.12 11.18
N ALA A 223 7.80 16.12 12.06
CA ALA A 223 8.85 15.13 12.29
C ALA A 223 9.11 14.27 11.05
N ILE A 224 8.04 13.71 10.44
CA ILE A 224 8.13 12.90 9.22
C ILE A 224 8.78 13.70 8.09
N LYS A 225 8.29 14.92 7.82
CA LYS A 225 8.82 15.77 6.75
C LYS A 225 10.28 16.18 7.00
N SER A 226 10.62 16.51 8.25
CA SER A 226 11.99 16.84 8.62
C SER A 226 12.95 15.66 8.39
N GLN A 227 12.55 14.45 8.77
CA GLN A 227 13.37 13.25 8.54
C GLN A 227 13.51 12.95 7.04
N GLN A 228 12.42 13.02 6.27
CA GLN A 228 12.44 12.81 4.80
C GLN A 228 13.38 13.81 4.10
N LEU A 229 13.35 15.08 4.50
CA LEU A 229 14.24 16.12 3.96
C LEU A 229 15.71 15.83 4.26
N LYS A 230 16.03 15.43 5.50
CA LYS A 230 17.39 15.10 5.92
C LYS A 230 17.90 13.85 5.21
N GLU A 231 17.09 12.82 5.13
CA GLU A 231 17.44 11.58 4.43
C GLU A 231 17.66 11.80 2.93
N ALA A 232 16.78 12.56 2.27
CA ALA A 232 16.95 12.88 0.85
C ALA A 232 18.28 13.60 0.59
N ARG A 233 18.67 14.56 1.45
CA ARG A 233 19.97 15.25 1.38
C ARG A 233 21.14 14.30 1.63
N LEU A 234 21.04 13.44 2.64
CA LEU A 234 22.08 12.48 2.99
C LEU A 234 22.36 11.52 1.83
N ARG A 235 21.32 11.08 1.13
CA ARG A 235 21.41 10.19 -0.03
C ARG A 235 21.84 10.92 -1.32
N GLY A 236 21.95 12.23 -1.32
CA GLY A 236 22.37 13.02 -2.49
C GLY A 236 21.26 13.30 -3.50
N TYR A 237 19.99 13.16 -3.12
CA TYR A 237 18.88 13.64 -3.96
C TYR A 237 18.89 15.17 -4.01
N LYS A 238 18.57 15.72 -5.17
CA LYS A 238 18.43 17.17 -5.38
C LYS A 238 17.39 17.77 -4.40
N ASP A 239 16.27 17.08 -4.28
CA ASP A 239 15.16 17.44 -3.41
C ASP A 239 14.26 16.21 -3.13
N PRO A 240 13.32 16.27 -2.18
CA PRO A 240 12.39 15.18 -1.92
C PRO A 240 11.49 14.80 -3.08
N LEU A 241 11.22 15.75 -4.01
CA LEU A 241 10.42 15.48 -5.19
C LEU A 241 11.16 14.55 -6.15
N GLU A 242 12.47 14.75 -6.36
CA GLU A 242 13.28 13.83 -7.17
C GLU A 242 13.24 12.42 -6.60
N LYS A 243 13.44 12.27 -5.26
CA LYS A 243 13.32 10.98 -4.57
C LYS A 243 11.97 10.33 -4.87
N MET A 244 10.88 11.07 -4.65
CA MET A 244 9.52 10.57 -4.85
C MET A 244 9.24 10.16 -6.30
N LEU A 245 9.73 10.93 -7.28
CA LEU A 245 9.56 10.63 -8.71
C LEU A 245 10.28 9.33 -9.09
N ILE A 246 11.51 9.14 -8.61
CA ILE A 246 12.30 7.92 -8.84
C ILE A 246 11.60 6.71 -8.20
N GLU A 247 11.15 6.82 -6.95
CA GLU A 247 10.45 5.75 -6.24
C GLU A 247 9.10 5.40 -6.91
N SER A 248 8.39 6.40 -7.42
CA SER A 248 7.11 6.23 -8.14
C SER A 248 7.28 5.86 -9.61
N ARG A 249 8.52 5.69 -10.10
CA ARG A 249 8.84 5.41 -11.51
C ARG A 249 8.23 6.45 -12.47
N MET A 250 8.13 7.69 -12.03
CA MET A 250 7.53 8.80 -12.78
C MET A 250 8.60 9.78 -13.27
N ARG A 251 8.54 10.17 -14.54
CA ARG A 251 9.40 11.22 -15.08
C ARG A 251 8.85 12.59 -14.68
N LYS A 252 9.75 13.55 -14.40
CA LYS A 252 9.37 14.95 -14.07
C LYS A 252 8.42 15.56 -15.12
N ASN A 253 8.72 15.34 -16.40
CA ASN A 253 7.86 15.83 -17.48
C ASN A 253 6.44 15.23 -17.43
N THR A 254 6.31 13.97 -17.04
CA THR A 254 4.99 13.34 -16.87
C THR A 254 4.19 14.03 -15.75
N LEU A 255 4.84 14.34 -14.62
CA LEU A 255 4.22 15.10 -13.54
C LEU A 255 3.80 16.51 -14.02
N ASP A 256 4.70 17.20 -14.73
CA ASP A 256 4.41 18.57 -15.19
C ASP A 256 3.24 18.61 -16.16
N VAL A 257 3.19 17.68 -17.12
CA VAL A 257 2.06 17.57 -18.06
C VAL A 257 0.76 17.22 -17.32
N MET A 258 0.82 16.30 -16.35
CA MET A 258 -0.35 15.95 -15.52
C MET A 258 -0.87 17.17 -14.75
N MET A 259 0.02 17.91 -14.07
CA MET A 259 -0.37 19.12 -13.33
C MET A 259 -0.96 20.20 -14.25
N LYS A 260 -0.32 20.43 -15.39
CA LYS A 260 -0.82 21.38 -16.40
C LYS A 260 -2.21 20.96 -16.91
N SER A 261 -2.41 19.68 -17.22
CA SER A 261 -3.71 19.18 -17.66
C SER A 261 -4.77 19.38 -16.58
N ILE A 262 -4.46 19.10 -15.32
CA ILE A 262 -5.38 19.36 -14.19
C ILE A 262 -5.75 20.85 -14.14
N GLU A 263 -4.76 21.75 -14.23
CA GLU A 263 -4.99 23.20 -14.21
C GLU A 263 -5.89 23.65 -15.37
N GLU A 264 -5.68 23.13 -16.58
CA GLU A 264 -6.50 23.41 -17.76
C GLU A 264 -7.97 22.98 -17.60
N TYR A 265 -8.21 21.87 -16.86
CA TYR A 265 -9.57 21.37 -16.59
C TYR A 265 -10.25 22.00 -15.36
N LEU A 266 -9.53 22.73 -14.49
CA LEU A 266 -10.12 23.37 -13.31
C LEU A 266 -11.35 24.26 -13.63
N PRO A 267 -11.40 25.06 -14.72
CA PRO A 267 -12.60 25.83 -15.06
C PRO A 267 -13.83 24.96 -15.30
N MET A 268 -13.65 23.79 -15.93
CA MET A 268 -14.74 22.84 -16.15
C MET A 268 -15.26 22.28 -14.83
N PHE A 269 -14.37 21.83 -13.92
CA PHE A 269 -14.77 21.37 -12.60
C PHE A 269 -15.47 22.44 -11.78
N ARG A 270 -14.99 23.69 -11.83
CA ARG A 270 -15.68 24.82 -11.18
C ARG A 270 -17.08 25.04 -11.75
N THR A 271 -17.27 24.90 -13.06
CA THR A 271 -18.58 25.01 -13.71
C THR A 271 -19.49 23.87 -13.25
N TYR A 272 -18.98 22.63 -13.19
CA TYR A 272 -19.71 21.48 -12.64
C TYR A 272 -20.16 21.74 -11.18
N LEU A 273 -19.25 22.20 -10.31
CA LEU A 273 -19.57 22.46 -8.90
C LEU A 273 -20.60 23.58 -8.75
N LYS A 274 -20.52 24.67 -9.57
CA LYS A 274 -21.52 25.74 -9.61
C LYS A 274 -22.89 25.21 -10.04
N LYS A 275 -22.92 24.34 -11.07
CA LYS A 275 -24.18 23.73 -11.53
C LYS A 275 -24.78 22.81 -10.46
N LYS A 276 -23.94 21.98 -9.81
CA LYS A 276 -24.37 21.15 -8.69
C LYS A 276 -24.91 21.99 -7.53
N ALA A 277 -24.22 23.08 -7.16
CA ALA A 277 -24.69 24.02 -6.14
C ALA A 277 -26.08 24.57 -6.46
N SER A 278 -26.28 25.06 -7.69
CA SER A 278 -27.58 25.57 -8.15
C SER A 278 -28.69 24.49 -8.06
N LEU A 279 -28.42 23.26 -8.48
CA LEU A 279 -29.38 22.15 -8.40
C LEU A 279 -29.73 21.77 -6.95
N LEU A 280 -28.83 21.95 -6.02
CA LEU A 280 -29.02 21.73 -4.58
C LEU A 280 -29.56 22.98 -3.83
N GLY A 281 -29.86 24.08 -4.56
CA GLY A 281 -30.43 25.32 -3.98
C GLY A 281 -29.42 26.24 -3.33
N TYR A 282 -28.13 26.16 -3.67
CA TYR A 282 -27.07 27.04 -3.15
C TYR A 282 -26.72 28.15 -4.15
N ALA A 283 -26.89 29.41 -3.77
CA ALA A 283 -26.63 30.56 -4.65
C ALA A 283 -25.14 31.00 -4.66
N GLN A 284 -24.42 30.81 -3.56
CA GLN A 284 -23.06 31.34 -3.36
C GLN A 284 -21.94 30.32 -3.57
N GLY A 285 -22.25 29.12 -4.01
CA GLY A 285 -21.29 28.02 -4.18
C GLY A 285 -21.67 26.78 -3.42
N LEU A 286 -21.02 25.66 -3.72
CA LEU A 286 -21.30 24.38 -3.10
C LEU A 286 -20.56 24.28 -1.76
N PRO A 287 -21.27 24.12 -0.62
CA PRO A 287 -20.61 23.81 0.65
C PRO A 287 -19.83 22.51 0.58
N TRP A 288 -18.73 22.40 1.34
CA TRP A 288 -17.87 21.21 1.31
C TRP A 288 -18.63 19.92 1.63
N TYR A 289 -19.52 19.94 2.60
CA TYR A 289 -20.32 18.79 3.01
C TYR A 289 -21.37 18.34 1.96
N GLU A 290 -21.53 19.11 0.87
CA GLU A 290 -22.43 18.76 -0.25
C GLU A 290 -21.69 18.14 -1.44
N ILE A 291 -20.37 18.00 -1.39
CA ILE A 291 -19.60 17.43 -2.50
C ILE A 291 -20.10 16.04 -2.89
N TYR A 292 -20.45 15.22 -1.89
CA TYR A 292 -20.95 13.86 -2.09
C TYR A 292 -22.48 13.77 -2.11
N ALA A 293 -23.19 14.88 -1.95
CA ALA A 293 -24.65 14.87 -2.03
C ALA A 293 -25.12 14.33 -3.39
N THR A 294 -26.09 13.42 -3.36
CA THR A 294 -26.71 12.87 -4.55
C THR A 294 -27.62 13.89 -5.21
N LEU A 295 -27.69 13.87 -6.54
CA LEU A 295 -28.67 14.63 -7.32
C LEU A 295 -29.74 13.66 -7.80
N GLY A 296 -31.01 13.97 -7.47
CA GLY A 296 -32.14 13.10 -7.78
C GLY A 296 -32.34 11.97 -6.76
N GLU A 297 -33.35 11.17 -6.98
CA GLU A 297 -33.67 10.00 -6.18
C GLU A 297 -32.99 8.75 -6.77
N CYS A 298 -32.24 8.02 -5.96
CA CYS A 298 -31.69 6.74 -6.33
C CYS A 298 -32.35 5.68 -5.44
N GLY A 299 -33.35 5.00 -5.98
CA GLY A 299 -34.09 3.94 -5.28
C GLY A 299 -33.51 2.52 -5.50
N PHE A 300 -32.30 2.41 -6.06
CA PHE A 300 -31.70 1.10 -6.31
C PHE A 300 -31.02 0.58 -5.05
N HIS A 301 -31.48 -0.59 -4.60
CA HIS A 301 -30.82 -1.40 -3.58
C HIS A 301 -30.45 -2.73 -4.25
N PHE A 302 -29.20 -3.11 -4.09
CA PHE A 302 -28.70 -4.37 -4.64
C PHE A 302 -28.31 -5.30 -3.50
N SER A 303 -28.70 -6.56 -3.58
CA SER A 303 -28.03 -7.62 -2.86
C SER A 303 -26.57 -7.77 -3.35
N ILE A 304 -25.73 -8.51 -2.63
CA ILE A 304 -24.35 -8.76 -3.08
C ILE A 304 -24.36 -9.50 -4.42
N GLU A 305 -25.26 -10.47 -4.59
CA GLU A 305 -25.41 -11.22 -5.83
C GLU A 305 -25.83 -10.35 -7.01
N GLU A 306 -26.81 -9.47 -6.79
CA GLU A 306 -27.26 -8.53 -7.82
C GLU A 306 -26.18 -7.54 -8.19
N CYS A 307 -25.41 -7.06 -7.20
CA CYS A 307 -24.26 -6.18 -7.42
C CYS A 307 -23.18 -6.89 -8.25
N ASN A 308 -22.82 -8.12 -7.90
CA ASN A 308 -21.83 -8.91 -8.62
C ASN A 308 -22.29 -9.19 -10.07
N ALA A 309 -23.57 -9.54 -10.27
CA ALA A 309 -24.14 -9.74 -11.60
C ALA A 309 -24.13 -8.44 -12.43
N TYR A 310 -24.46 -7.31 -11.79
CA TYR A 310 -24.42 -5.99 -12.42
C TYR A 310 -23.00 -5.61 -12.86
N ILE A 311 -22.01 -5.80 -12.00
CA ILE A 311 -20.59 -5.54 -12.31
C ILE A 311 -20.16 -6.39 -13.51
N LEU A 312 -20.41 -7.70 -13.47
CA LEU A 312 -20.04 -8.62 -14.56
C LEU A 312 -20.68 -8.23 -15.89
N LYS A 313 -21.97 -7.86 -15.87
CA LYS A 313 -22.69 -7.40 -17.06
C LYS A 313 -22.02 -6.19 -17.72
N HIS A 314 -21.50 -5.27 -16.91
CA HIS A 314 -20.90 -4.03 -17.42
C HIS A 314 -19.42 -4.15 -17.76
N PHE A 315 -18.70 -5.10 -17.18
CA PHE A 315 -17.28 -5.36 -17.53
C PHE A 315 -17.15 -6.14 -18.84
N LYS A 316 -18.09 -7.04 -19.13
CA LYS A 316 -18.03 -7.90 -20.33
C LYS A 316 -17.91 -7.14 -21.66
N PRO A 317 -18.68 -6.06 -21.92
CA PRO A 317 -18.52 -5.29 -23.16
C PRO A 317 -17.24 -4.48 -23.24
N VAL A 318 -16.57 -4.20 -22.10
CA VAL A 318 -15.34 -3.41 -22.05
C VAL A 318 -14.13 -4.28 -22.38
N SER A 319 -14.02 -5.47 -21.76
CA SER A 319 -12.91 -6.40 -21.97
C SER A 319 -13.26 -7.78 -21.45
N GLU A 320 -13.16 -8.78 -22.32
CA GLU A 320 -13.35 -10.19 -21.93
C GLU A 320 -12.34 -10.62 -20.86
N HIS A 321 -11.07 -10.18 -20.97
CA HIS A 321 -10.04 -10.48 -19.96
C HIS A 321 -10.40 -9.93 -18.58
N LEU A 322 -10.84 -8.67 -18.53
CA LEU A 322 -11.28 -8.03 -17.28
C LEU A 322 -12.52 -8.72 -16.71
N TYR A 323 -13.48 -9.08 -17.56
CA TYR A 323 -14.66 -9.84 -17.15
C TYR A 323 -14.28 -11.18 -16.52
N GLN A 324 -13.40 -11.97 -17.13
CA GLN A 324 -12.96 -13.25 -16.59
C GLN A 324 -12.22 -13.10 -15.26
N MET A 325 -11.37 -12.07 -15.11
CA MET A 325 -10.67 -11.79 -13.86
C MET A 325 -11.66 -11.45 -12.72
N VAL A 326 -12.62 -10.58 -12.98
CA VAL A 326 -13.62 -10.19 -11.97
C VAL A 326 -14.57 -11.36 -11.65
N LYS A 327 -14.97 -12.14 -12.66
CA LYS A 327 -15.77 -13.34 -12.47
C LYS A 327 -15.07 -14.33 -11.55
N ARG A 328 -13.79 -14.59 -11.82
CA ARG A 328 -12.94 -15.45 -10.99
C ARG A 328 -12.84 -14.95 -9.56
N ALA A 329 -12.69 -13.63 -9.35
CA ALA A 329 -12.64 -13.03 -8.02
C ALA A 329 -13.90 -13.29 -7.19
N PHE A 330 -15.08 -13.33 -7.84
CA PHE A 330 -16.35 -13.65 -7.17
C PHE A 330 -16.57 -15.16 -6.96
N GLU A 331 -16.11 -15.99 -7.89
CA GLU A 331 -16.26 -17.45 -7.83
C GLU A 331 -15.29 -18.10 -6.83
N GLU A 332 -14.09 -17.55 -6.69
CA GLU A 332 -13.05 -18.04 -5.79
C GLU A 332 -13.05 -17.30 -4.43
N ASP A 333 -14.08 -16.50 -4.13
CA ASP A 333 -14.27 -15.79 -2.87
C ASP A 333 -13.04 -14.91 -2.47
N TRP A 334 -12.58 -14.03 -3.39
CA TRP A 334 -11.48 -13.11 -3.13
C TRP A 334 -11.87 -11.87 -2.34
N ILE A 335 -13.18 -11.65 -2.10
CA ILE A 335 -13.70 -10.45 -1.46
C ILE A 335 -14.37 -10.82 -0.14
N ASP A 336 -13.94 -10.15 0.92
CA ASP A 336 -14.55 -10.24 2.25
C ASP A 336 -15.58 -9.12 2.44
N TYR A 337 -16.88 -9.44 2.37
CA TYR A 337 -17.96 -8.47 2.45
C TYR A 337 -18.41 -8.14 3.90
N PRO A 338 -18.54 -9.11 4.84
CA PRO A 338 -19.14 -8.85 6.14
C PRO A 338 -18.36 -7.82 6.95
N THR A 339 -19.09 -6.93 7.60
CA THR A 339 -18.52 -6.06 8.64
C THR A 339 -18.50 -6.80 9.96
N ARG A 340 -17.37 -6.72 10.68
CA ARG A 340 -17.21 -7.33 12.01
C ARG A 340 -16.23 -6.54 12.87
N LYS A 341 -16.32 -6.75 14.19
CA LYS A 341 -15.37 -6.13 15.13
C LYS A 341 -13.96 -6.64 14.84
N GLY A 342 -12.99 -5.73 14.78
CA GLY A 342 -11.60 -6.07 14.48
C GLY A 342 -11.22 -6.07 13.00
N LYS A 343 -12.19 -5.98 12.10
CA LYS A 343 -11.94 -5.80 10.66
C LYS A 343 -11.47 -4.36 10.38
N GLN A 344 -10.37 -4.25 9.64
CA GLN A 344 -9.73 -2.99 9.26
C GLN A 344 -10.22 -2.48 7.90
#